data_14ad6ef663795a9fd8e1ccd7155f3ef7
#
_entry.id   14ad6ef663795a9fd8e1ccd7155f3ef7
#
_cell.length_a   1.000
_cell.length_b   1.000
_cell.length_c   1.000
_cell.angle_alpha   90.00
_cell.angle_beta   90.00
_cell.angle_gamma   90.00
#
_symmetry.space_group_name_H-M   'P 1'
#
loop_
_entity.id
_entity.type
_entity.pdbx_description
1 polymer ?
#
loop_
_entity_poly.entity_id
_entity_poly.type
_entity_poly.pdbx_seq_one_letter_code
_entity_poly.pdbx_strand_id
1 'polypeptide(L)'
;MYGYEFYVDPSRCIGCQSCVKACEECDTHRGQSMINFDFIDRSETIGTAAYVCWHCDEPTCAQVCPADAIKKGEDGVVMSALKPRCIACSNCVLACPFGIPKIVPEYEQMMKCDMCYDRTSVGKRPMCATVCPSQALSYVRPEEIAHRREKPTNVFYFGEQKITTQVYMMTPPGTEAVVVDITEFMWEKTNA
;
A
#
# COMPACT_ATOMS: atom_id res chain seq x y z
N MET A 1 4.91 7.80 -13.88
CA MET A 1 4.83 8.62 -12.63
C MET A 1 5.84 9.79 -12.60
N TYR A 2 5.99 10.62 -13.60
CA TYR A 2 6.79 11.86 -13.61
C TYR A 2 8.14 11.85 -12.85
N GLY A 3 8.79 10.68 -12.71
CA GLY A 3 10.04 10.51 -11.97
C GLY A 3 9.92 10.54 -10.44
N TYR A 4 8.70 10.51 -9.90
CA TYR A 4 8.43 10.38 -8.46
C TYR A 4 8.10 8.93 -8.11
N GLU A 5 8.51 8.51 -6.94
CA GLU A 5 8.24 7.18 -6.39
C GLU A 5 7.58 7.31 -5.01
N PHE A 6 6.80 6.31 -4.63
CA PHE A 6 6.15 6.28 -3.32
C PHE A 6 6.93 5.40 -2.35
N TYR A 7 7.19 5.95 -1.16
CA TYR A 7 7.95 5.28 -0.11
C TYR A 7 7.13 5.19 1.17
N VAL A 8 7.17 4.03 1.80
CA VAL A 8 6.58 3.73 3.10
C VAL A 8 7.70 3.47 4.09
N ASP A 9 7.78 4.27 5.14
CA ASP A 9 8.79 4.17 6.19
C ASP A 9 8.12 3.97 7.55
N PRO A 10 7.90 2.71 7.97
CA PRO A 10 7.24 2.42 9.24
C PRO A 10 7.99 2.96 10.45
N SER A 11 9.33 3.07 10.38
CA SER A 11 10.16 3.57 11.48
C SER A 11 9.87 5.03 11.85
N ARG A 12 9.29 5.79 10.91
CA ARG A 12 8.95 7.21 11.09
C ARG A 12 7.47 7.43 11.39
N CYS A 13 6.64 6.40 11.39
CA CYS A 13 5.22 6.55 11.65
C CYS A 13 4.98 6.89 13.13
N ILE A 14 4.30 8.02 13.39
CA ILE A 14 3.99 8.50 14.74
C ILE A 14 2.53 8.26 15.14
N GLY A 15 1.77 7.50 14.36
CA GLY A 15 0.40 7.13 14.70
C GLY A 15 -0.65 8.25 14.59
N CYS A 16 -0.34 9.39 13.99
CA CYS A 16 -1.23 10.57 13.98
C CYS A 16 -2.47 10.42 13.10
N GLN A 17 -2.54 9.42 12.23
CA GLN A 17 -3.66 9.10 11.32
C GLN A 17 -4.06 10.24 10.34
N SER A 18 -3.29 11.31 10.21
CA SER A 18 -3.58 12.39 9.25
C SER A 18 -3.70 11.86 7.81
N CYS A 19 -2.92 10.83 7.45
CA CYS A 19 -2.99 10.17 6.16
C CYS A 19 -4.34 9.47 5.92
N VAL A 20 -4.95 8.91 6.96
CA VAL A 20 -6.28 8.26 6.91
C VAL A 20 -7.33 9.30 6.54
N LYS A 21 -7.37 10.43 7.26
CA LYS A 21 -8.31 11.51 6.99
C LYS A 21 -8.09 12.18 5.64
N ALA A 22 -6.85 12.46 5.28
CA ALA A 22 -6.54 13.04 3.97
C ALA A 22 -6.89 12.10 2.81
N CYS A 23 -6.86 10.78 3.01
CA CYS A 23 -7.23 9.81 1.99
C CYS A 23 -8.74 9.86 1.66
N GLU A 24 -9.58 10.20 2.62
CA GLU A 24 -11.02 10.38 2.45
C GLU A 24 -11.35 11.56 1.52
N GLU A 25 -10.48 12.58 1.46
CA GLU A 25 -10.63 13.77 0.61
C GLU A 25 -10.24 13.53 -0.87
N CYS A 26 -9.71 12.36 -1.19
CA CYS A 26 -9.37 12.00 -2.56
C CYS A 26 -10.66 11.68 -3.35
N ASP A 27 -10.91 12.37 -4.46
CA ASP A 27 -12.14 12.23 -5.26
C ASP A 27 -12.37 10.78 -5.72
N THR A 28 -11.30 10.06 -6.07
CA THR A 28 -11.39 8.66 -6.51
C THR A 28 -11.78 7.71 -5.39
N HIS A 29 -11.59 8.10 -4.12
CA HIS A 29 -11.91 7.28 -2.95
C HIS A 29 -13.30 7.54 -2.36
N ARG A 30 -14.03 8.56 -2.84
CA ARG A 30 -15.44 8.83 -2.51
C ARG A 30 -15.74 8.90 -1.00
N GLY A 31 -14.87 9.55 -0.23
CA GLY A 31 -15.03 9.68 1.21
C GLY A 31 -14.58 8.45 2.02
N GLN A 32 -13.99 7.44 1.38
CA GLN A 32 -13.49 6.23 2.04
C GLN A 32 -11.97 6.25 2.14
N SER A 33 -11.41 5.96 3.31
CA SER A 33 -9.96 5.81 3.42
C SER A 33 -9.48 4.48 2.84
N MET A 34 -8.50 4.56 1.95
CA MET A 34 -7.80 3.39 1.38
C MET A 34 -6.44 3.15 2.07
N ILE A 35 -6.17 3.86 3.15
CA ILE A 35 -5.02 3.58 4.01
C ILE A 35 -5.34 2.38 4.89
N ASN A 36 -4.43 1.43 4.96
CA ASN A 36 -4.41 0.42 6.02
C ASN A 36 -3.50 0.96 7.13
N PHE A 37 -3.99 0.91 8.35
CA PHE A 37 -3.29 1.45 9.51
C PHE A 37 -3.30 0.41 10.62
N ASP A 38 -2.11 0.01 11.07
CA ASP A 38 -1.95 -0.99 12.10
C ASP A 38 -1.17 -0.46 13.30
N PHE A 39 -1.55 -0.94 14.47
CA PHE A 39 -0.78 -0.85 15.68
C PHE A 39 0.06 -2.12 15.81
N ILE A 40 1.38 -1.94 15.88
CA ILE A 40 2.34 -3.03 16.03
C ILE A 40 2.70 -3.11 17.51
N ASP A 41 2.05 -4.03 18.21
CA ASP A 41 2.32 -4.29 19.62
C ASP A 41 3.23 -5.52 19.73
N ARG A 42 4.48 -5.28 20.10
CA ARG A 42 5.48 -6.31 20.38
C ARG A 42 5.93 -6.19 21.82
N SER A 43 6.47 -7.28 22.39
CA SER A 43 6.94 -7.33 23.78
C SER A 43 7.92 -6.22 24.15
N GLU A 44 8.70 -5.74 23.20
CA GLU A 44 9.75 -4.73 23.44
C GLU A 44 9.44 -3.36 22.83
N THR A 45 8.49 -3.27 21.90
CA THR A 45 8.19 -2.02 21.17
C THR A 45 6.74 -1.91 20.80
N ILE A 46 6.18 -0.72 21.00
CA ILE A 46 4.88 -0.35 20.44
C ILE A 46 5.15 0.56 19.25
N GLY A 47 4.67 0.17 18.09
CA GLY A 47 4.82 0.94 16.86
C GLY A 47 3.50 1.15 16.16
N THR A 48 3.52 1.98 15.13
CA THR A 48 2.40 2.17 14.23
C THR A 48 2.90 2.14 12.80
N ALA A 49 2.07 1.65 11.89
CA ALA A 49 2.40 1.66 10.48
C ALA A 49 1.16 2.00 9.64
N ALA A 50 1.37 2.84 8.65
CA ALA A 50 0.36 3.14 7.64
C ALA A 50 0.86 2.64 6.29
N TYR A 51 0.02 1.88 5.59
CA TYR A 51 0.36 1.36 4.27
C TYR A 51 -0.68 1.75 3.23
N VAL A 52 -0.23 1.77 1.99
CA VAL A 52 -1.04 1.98 0.79
C VAL A 52 -1.05 0.69 -0.04
N CYS A 53 -1.74 0.68 -1.17
CA CYS A 53 -1.55 -0.39 -2.15
C CYS A 53 -0.10 -0.39 -2.65
N TRP A 54 0.50 -1.57 -2.74
CA TRP A 54 1.88 -1.74 -3.19
C TRP A 54 2.05 -1.67 -4.72
N HIS A 55 0.93 -1.66 -5.47
CA HIS A 55 0.93 -1.60 -6.94
C HIS A 55 1.90 -2.62 -7.56
N CYS A 56 1.63 -3.91 -7.31
CA CYS A 56 2.46 -5.02 -7.76
C CYS A 56 2.70 -4.99 -9.27
N ASP A 57 3.88 -5.45 -9.71
CA ASP A 57 4.19 -5.56 -11.13
C ASP A 57 3.28 -6.57 -11.80
N GLU A 58 3.04 -7.69 -11.13
CA GLU A 58 2.05 -8.71 -11.50
C GLU A 58 0.91 -8.72 -10.47
N PRO A 59 -0.13 -7.87 -10.63
CA PRO A 59 -1.15 -7.70 -9.61
C PRO A 59 -2.11 -8.90 -9.57
N THR A 60 -1.93 -9.79 -8.58
CA THR A 60 -2.80 -10.95 -8.36
C THR A 60 -4.27 -10.58 -8.26
N CYS A 61 -4.58 -9.43 -7.66
CA CYS A 61 -5.96 -8.93 -7.58
C CYS A 61 -6.60 -8.70 -8.95
N ALA A 62 -5.82 -8.29 -9.96
CA ALA A 62 -6.31 -8.16 -11.34
C ALA A 62 -6.42 -9.53 -12.03
N GLN A 63 -5.44 -10.41 -11.82
CA GLN A 63 -5.39 -11.74 -12.43
C GLN A 63 -6.59 -12.62 -12.03
N VAL A 64 -7.01 -12.55 -10.75
CA VAL A 64 -8.14 -13.36 -10.24
C VAL A 64 -9.51 -12.72 -10.48
N CYS A 65 -9.59 -11.55 -11.11
CA CYS A 65 -10.85 -10.85 -11.31
C CYS A 65 -11.65 -11.47 -12.48
N PRO A 66 -12.76 -12.20 -12.23
CA PRO A 66 -13.51 -12.86 -13.28
C PRO A 66 -14.22 -11.89 -14.22
N ALA A 67 -14.47 -10.66 -13.75
CA ALA A 67 -15.13 -9.60 -14.51
C ALA A 67 -14.14 -8.64 -15.21
N ASP A 68 -12.85 -8.91 -15.12
CA ASP A 68 -11.80 -8.03 -15.68
C ASP A 68 -11.99 -6.55 -15.29
N ALA A 69 -12.41 -6.33 -14.02
CA ALA A 69 -12.76 -5.01 -13.51
C ALA A 69 -11.54 -4.22 -13.02
N ILE A 70 -10.40 -4.88 -12.76
CA ILE A 70 -9.21 -4.24 -12.21
C ILE A 70 -8.17 -4.10 -13.31
N LYS A 71 -7.69 -2.88 -13.51
CA LYS A 71 -6.71 -2.56 -14.56
C LYS A 71 -5.43 -2.00 -13.96
N LYS A 72 -4.30 -2.30 -14.59
CA LYS A 72 -3.01 -1.64 -14.35
C LYS A 72 -2.76 -0.67 -15.49
N GLY A 73 -2.47 0.59 -15.13
CA GLY A 73 -2.10 1.62 -16.10
C GLY A 73 -0.67 1.44 -16.64
N GLU A 74 -0.34 2.12 -17.71
CA GLU A 74 1.01 2.14 -18.29
C GLU A 74 2.05 2.74 -17.32
N ASP A 75 1.59 3.58 -16.41
CA ASP A 75 2.38 4.18 -15.32
C ASP A 75 2.61 3.23 -14.13
N GLY A 76 2.13 1.98 -14.21
CA GLY A 76 2.27 0.97 -13.17
C GLY A 76 1.21 1.04 -12.06
N VAL A 77 0.34 2.04 -12.07
CA VAL A 77 -0.73 2.18 -11.08
C VAL A 77 -1.82 1.12 -11.32
N VAL A 78 -2.09 0.33 -10.29
CA VAL A 78 -3.22 -0.62 -10.33
C VAL A 78 -4.45 0.09 -9.78
N MET A 79 -5.49 0.23 -10.59
CA MET A 79 -6.70 0.97 -10.26
C MET A 79 -7.66 0.20 -9.35
N SER A 80 -8.57 0.92 -8.68
CA SER A 80 -9.76 0.30 -8.07
C SER A 80 -10.62 -0.38 -9.13
N ALA A 81 -11.48 -1.31 -8.72
CA ALA A 81 -12.33 -2.01 -9.68
C ALA A 81 -13.29 -1.04 -10.39
N LEU A 82 -13.46 -1.21 -11.69
CA LEU A 82 -14.44 -0.45 -12.47
C LEU A 82 -15.86 -0.84 -12.03
N LYS A 83 -16.65 0.13 -11.52
CA LYS A 83 -18.01 -0.13 -11.00
C LYS A 83 -18.91 -0.89 -11.98
N PRO A 84 -18.98 -0.56 -13.27
CA PRO A 84 -19.85 -1.28 -14.21
C PRO A 84 -19.52 -2.77 -14.40
N ARG A 85 -18.30 -3.18 -14.03
CA ARG A 85 -17.82 -4.55 -14.18
C ARG A 85 -17.71 -5.31 -12.86
N CYS A 86 -17.49 -4.60 -11.75
CA CYS A 86 -17.27 -5.22 -10.46
C CYS A 86 -18.55 -5.90 -9.95
N ILE A 87 -18.47 -7.19 -9.65
CA ILE A 87 -19.56 -8.00 -9.11
C ILE A 87 -19.42 -8.25 -7.60
N ALA A 88 -18.50 -7.55 -6.93
CA ALA A 88 -18.21 -7.65 -5.49
C ALA A 88 -17.94 -9.08 -4.97
N CYS A 89 -17.36 -9.96 -5.80
CA CYS A 89 -17.14 -11.38 -5.47
C CYS A 89 -16.02 -11.64 -4.45
N SER A 90 -15.29 -10.63 -4.03
CA SER A 90 -14.19 -10.69 -3.04
C SER A 90 -12.94 -11.49 -3.44
N ASN A 91 -12.85 -12.07 -4.63
CA ASN A 91 -11.66 -12.85 -5.06
C ASN A 91 -10.37 -12.03 -4.94
N CYS A 92 -10.41 -10.74 -5.33
CA CYS A 92 -9.27 -9.83 -5.24
C CYS A 92 -8.85 -9.52 -3.80
N VAL A 93 -9.79 -9.55 -2.84
CA VAL A 93 -9.51 -9.38 -1.41
C VAL A 93 -8.74 -10.59 -0.89
N LEU A 94 -9.22 -11.79 -1.22
CA LEU A 94 -8.62 -13.06 -0.78
C LEU A 94 -7.25 -13.33 -1.43
N ALA A 95 -7.07 -12.91 -2.69
CA ALA A 95 -5.84 -13.15 -3.43
C ALA A 95 -4.71 -12.15 -3.13
N CYS A 96 -4.99 -11.03 -2.46
CA CYS A 96 -3.98 -10.03 -2.19
C CYS A 96 -3.09 -10.46 -1.01
N PRO A 97 -1.79 -10.72 -1.21
CA PRO A 97 -0.90 -11.16 -0.12
C PRO A 97 -0.70 -10.06 0.94
N PHE A 98 -0.95 -8.81 0.59
CA PHE A 98 -0.84 -7.67 1.49
C PHE A 98 -2.17 -7.27 2.15
N GLY A 99 -3.29 -7.93 1.85
CA GLY A 99 -4.60 -7.64 2.45
C GLY A 99 -5.19 -6.25 2.12
N ILE A 100 -4.80 -5.64 1.02
CA ILE A 100 -5.12 -4.22 0.73
C ILE A 100 -6.54 -3.98 0.19
N PRO A 101 -7.07 -4.74 -0.81
CA PRO A 101 -8.37 -4.46 -1.39
C PRO A 101 -9.50 -4.60 -0.36
N LYS A 102 -10.49 -3.72 -0.44
CA LYS A 102 -11.70 -3.73 0.41
C LYS A 102 -12.94 -3.75 -0.45
N ILE A 103 -13.95 -4.53 -0.06
CA ILE A 103 -15.30 -4.35 -0.60
C ILE A 103 -15.96 -3.24 0.20
N VAL A 104 -16.40 -2.20 -0.47
CA VAL A 104 -17.15 -1.09 0.13
C VAL A 104 -18.63 -1.37 -0.09
N PRO A 105 -19.40 -1.71 0.97
CA PRO A 105 -20.78 -2.17 0.82
C PRO A 105 -21.71 -1.12 0.18
N GLU A 106 -21.52 0.17 0.53
CA GLU A 106 -22.32 1.27 -0.01
C GLU A 106 -22.22 1.39 -1.53
N TYR A 107 -21.11 0.95 -2.10
CA TYR A 107 -20.87 1.02 -3.54
C TYR A 107 -20.94 -0.35 -4.21
N GLU A 108 -21.08 -1.44 -3.44
CA GLU A 108 -20.99 -2.82 -3.94
C GLU A 108 -19.80 -3.00 -4.90
N GLN A 109 -18.64 -2.50 -4.49
CA GLN A 109 -17.46 -2.37 -5.34
C GLN A 109 -16.19 -2.63 -4.54
N MET A 110 -15.21 -3.27 -5.16
CA MET A 110 -13.85 -3.31 -4.61
C MET A 110 -13.17 -1.96 -4.80
N MET A 111 -12.69 -1.42 -3.71
CA MET A 111 -11.87 -0.20 -3.70
C MET A 111 -10.53 -0.49 -3.03
N LYS A 112 -9.53 0.25 -3.42
CA LYS A 112 -8.17 0.27 -2.86
C LYS A 112 -7.47 1.56 -3.23
N CYS A 113 -6.31 1.81 -2.65
CA CYS A 113 -5.48 2.94 -3.08
C CYS A 113 -5.16 2.84 -4.58
N ASP A 114 -5.44 3.90 -5.31
CA ASP A 114 -5.12 4.13 -6.72
C ASP A 114 -4.06 5.23 -6.90
N MET A 115 -3.25 5.46 -5.87
CA MET A 115 -2.22 6.50 -5.80
C MET A 115 -2.79 7.94 -5.88
N CYS A 116 -4.07 8.15 -5.51
CA CYS A 116 -4.80 9.39 -5.78
C CYS A 116 -4.66 9.80 -7.26
N TYR A 117 -5.12 8.96 -8.17
CA TYR A 117 -4.89 9.07 -9.61
C TYR A 117 -5.36 10.40 -10.21
N ASP A 118 -6.44 10.98 -9.67
CA ASP A 118 -6.92 12.33 -9.97
C ASP A 118 -5.85 13.42 -9.77
N ARG A 119 -4.93 13.20 -8.84
CA ARG A 119 -3.84 14.12 -8.50
C ARG A 119 -2.53 13.74 -9.20
N THR A 120 -2.13 12.49 -9.10
CA THR A 120 -0.83 12.04 -9.62
C THR A 120 -0.76 12.08 -11.14
N SER A 121 -1.89 11.89 -11.84
CA SER A 121 -1.98 12.02 -13.29
C SER A 121 -1.67 13.44 -13.81
N VAL A 122 -1.82 14.45 -12.94
CA VAL A 122 -1.49 15.86 -13.26
C VAL A 122 -0.23 16.35 -12.51
N GLY A 123 0.61 15.44 -12.01
CA GLY A 123 1.88 15.73 -11.37
C GLY A 123 1.79 16.23 -9.92
N LYS A 124 0.62 16.13 -9.27
CA LYS A 124 0.46 16.48 -7.85
C LYS A 124 0.80 15.28 -6.97
N ARG A 125 1.19 15.54 -5.72
CA ARG A 125 1.45 14.48 -4.73
C ARG A 125 0.14 13.85 -4.24
N PRO A 126 0.12 12.53 -3.92
CA PRO A 126 -0.97 11.91 -3.20
C PRO A 126 -1.27 12.61 -1.88
N MET A 127 -2.56 12.63 -1.47
CA MET A 127 -2.98 13.35 -0.26
C MET A 127 -2.25 12.85 1.00
N CYS A 128 -2.15 11.55 1.19
CA CYS A 128 -1.47 10.95 2.34
C CYS A 128 0.00 11.35 2.45
N ALA A 129 0.74 11.37 1.33
CA ALA A 129 2.14 11.82 1.31
C ALA A 129 2.29 13.33 1.50
N THR A 130 1.26 14.11 1.14
CA THR A 130 1.26 15.58 1.32
C THR A 130 1.12 15.99 2.79
N VAL A 131 0.30 15.26 3.55
CA VAL A 131 -0.03 15.62 4.95
C VAL A 131 0.81 14.90 5.99
N CYS A 132 1.65 13.93 5.62
CA CYS A 132 2.43 13.14 6.58
C CYS A 132 3.54 14.00 7.24
N PRO A 133 3.42 14.38 8.53
CA PRO A 133 4.35 15.29 9.17
C PRO A 133 5.72 14.67 9.41
N SER A 134 5.77 13.35 9.63
CA SER A 134 6.99 12.59 9.85
C SER A 134 7.63 12.07 8.56
N GLN A 135 6.95 12.26 7.40
CA GLN A 135 7.35 11.69 6.11
C GLN A 135 7.48 10.15 6.13
N ALA A 136 6.70 9.48 6.98
CA ALA A 136 6.55 8.04 6.97
C ALA A 136 5.93 7.56 5.64
N LEU A 137 5.01 8.36 5.07
CA LEU A 137 4.53 8.23 3.70
C LEU A 137 5.10 9.40 2.90
N SER A 138 5.86 9.11 1.86
CA SER A 138 6.48 10.14 1.03
C SER A 138 6.38 9.80 -0.46
N TYR A 139 6.17 10.83 -1.28
CA TYR A 139 6.11 10.73 -2.74
C TYR A 139 7.11 11.74 -3.29
N VAL A 140 8.31 11.28 -3.57
CA VAL A 140 9.49 12.10 -3.85
C VAL A 140 10.36 11.44 -4.92
N ARG A 141 11.36 12.16 -5.41
CA ARG A 141 12.34 11.58 -6.33
C ARG A 141 13.33 10.69 -5.58
N PRO A 142 13.89 9.65 -6.21
CA PRO A 142 14.87 8.75 -5.59
C PRO A 142 16.05 9.47 -4.93
N GLU A 143 16.50 10.58 -5.52
CA GLU A 143 17.63 11.35 -5.01
C GLU A 143 17.34 11.97 -3.63
N GLU A 144 16.08 12.31 -3.35
CA GLU A 144 15.63 12.90 -2.08
C GLU A 144 15.65 11.87 -0.92
N ILE A 145 15.60 10.57 -1.23
CA ILE A 145 15.65 9.46 -0.27
C ILE A 145 17.08 8.94 -0.06
N ALA A 146 17.96 9.12 -1.03
CA ALA A 146 19.29 8.49 -1.07
C ALA A 146 20.13 8.74 0.21
N HIS A 147 19.94 9.88 0.87
CA HIS A 147 20.66 10.25 2.10
C HIS A 147 20.07 9.66 3.39
N ARG A 148 18.88 9.03 3.33
CA ARG A 148 18.28 8.39 4.51
C ARG A 148 19.11 7.17 4.94
N ARG A 149 19.08 6.89 6.25
CA ARG A 149 19.73 5.71 6.82
C ARG A 149 19.10 4.44 6.30
N GLU A 150 17.78 4.37 6.33
CA GLU A 150 16.97 3.30 5.76
C GLU A 150 17.12 3.30 4.24
N LYS A 151 17.06 2.11 3.63
CA LYS A 151 17.17 1.93 2.19
C LYS A 151 15.87 1.41 1.61
N PRO A 152 15.49 1.87 0.41
CA PRO A 152 14.27 1.42 -0.23
C PRO A 152 14.41 0.01 -0.78
N THR A 153 13.43 -0.85 -0.55
CA THR A 153 13.24 -2.11 -1.25
C THR A 153 11.81 -2.23 -1.74
N ASN A 154 11.61 -2.82 -2.90
CA ASN A 154 10.32 -3.10 -3.49
C ASN A 154 10.13 -4.60 -3.78
N VAL A 155 10.96 -5.44 -3.17
CA VAL A 155 10.91 -6.89 -3.30
C VAL A 155 10.42 -7.51 -2.01
N PHE A 156 9.38 -8.34 -2.11
CA PHE A 156 8.75 -9.03 -0.99
C PHE A 156 8.71 -10.52 -1.28
N TYR A 157 8.93 -11.33 -0.25
CA TYR A 157 8.78 -12.78 -0.30
C TYR A 157 7.68 -13.23 0.64
N PHE A 158 6.74 -14.01 0.12
CA PHE A 158 5.71 -14.73 0.88
C PHE A 158 5.96 -16.21 0.68
N GLY A 159 6.74 -16.83 1.59
CA GLY A 159 7.32 -18.14 1.37
C GLY A 159 8.23 -18.14 0.13
N GLU A 160 7.93 -18.97 -0.86
CA GLU A 160 8.70 -19.05 -2.11
C GLU A 160 8.27 -18.01 -3.18
N GLN A 161 7.14 -17.34 -2.97
CA GLN A 161 6.62 -16.38 -3.93
C GLN A 161 7.32 -15.03 -3.81
N LYS A 162 8.01 -14.62 -4.87
CA LYS A 162 8.60 -13.29 -5.02
C LYS A 162 7.59 -12.32 -5.61
N ILE A 163 7.41 -11.17 -4.98
CA ILE A 163 6.55 -10.08 -5.47
C ILE A 163 7.37 -8.80 -5.56
N THR A 164 7.39 -8.20 -6.75
CA THR A 164 7.97 -6.88 -6.99
C THR A 164 6.85 -5.84 -7.11
N THR A 165 7.08 -4.65 -6.58
CA THR A 165 6.06 -3.60 -6.46
C THR A 165 6.55 -2.25 -6.96
N GLN A 166 5.62 -1.31 -7.20
CA GLN A 166 5.93 0.08 -7.57
C GLN A 166 6.07 1.00 -6.34
N VAL A 167 5.67 0.51 -5.17
CA VAL A 167 5.83 1.21 -3.89
C VAL A 167 6.98 0.59 -3.14
N TYR A 168 7.83 1.41 -2.57
CA TYR A 168 9.03 0.98 -1.84
C TYR A 168 8.79 1.00 -0.33
N MET A 169 9.26 -0.02 0.35
CA MET A 169 9.39 -0.03 1.80
C MET A 169 10.80 0.42 2.20
N MET A 170 10.89 1.33 3.15
CA MET A 170 12.16 1.71 3.75
C MET A 170 12.55 0.69 4.82
N THR A 171 13.71 0.08 4.66
CA THR A 171 14.21 -1.01 5.49
C THR A 171 15.60 -0.70 6.05
N PRO A 172 16.06 -1.39 7.10
CA PRO A 172 17.43 -1.28 7.58
C PRO A 172 18.45 -1.53 6.46
N PRO A 173 19.63 -0.89 6.52
CA PRO A 173 20.68 -1.10 5.53
C PRO A 173 21.07 -2.57 5.39
N GLY A 174 21.22 -3.05 4.16
CA GLY A 174 21.56 -4.44 3.87
C GLY A 174 20.36 -5.38 3.68
N THR A 175 19.13 -4.88 3.83
CA THR A 175 17.93 -5.64 3.51
C THR A 175 17.66 -5.54 2.00
N GLU A 176 17.85 -6.64 1.28
CA GLU A 176 17.56 -6.69 -0.16
C GLU A 176 16.10 -6.95 -0.47
N ALA A 177 15.41 -7.65 0.43
CA ALA A 177 13.99 -7.99 0.31
C ALA A 177 13.32 -8.09 1.67
N VAL A 178 12.01 -7.88 1.72
CA VAL A 178 11.18 -8.12 2.91
C VAL A 178 10.64 -9.54 2.84
N VAL A 179 11.03 -10.37 3.82
CA VAL A 179 10.49 -11.73 3.99
C VAL A 179 9.32 -11.66 4.96
N VAL A 180 8.15 -12.10 4.50
CA VAL A 180 6.95 -12.19 5.35
C VAL A 180 6.78 -13.64 5.78
N ASP A 181 7.14 -13.92 7.03
CA ASP A 181 6.95 -15.24 7.64
C ASP A 181 5.70 -15.23 8.51
N ILE A 182 4.66 -15.91 8.02
CA ILE A 182 3.39 -16.03 8.74
C ILE A 182 3.52 -16.97 9.95
N THR A 183 4.47 -17.89 9.92
CA THR A 183 4.64 -18.89 11.00
C THR A 183 5.25 -18.26 12.23
N GLU A 184 6.18 -17.33 12.07
CA GLU A 184 6.79 -16.59 13.19
C GLU A 184 5.74 -15.75 13.95
N PHE A 185 4.82 -15.11 13.21
CA PHE A 185 3.72 -14.34 13.78
C PHE A 185 2.70 -15.20 14.54
N MET A 186 2.47 -16.43 14.11
CA MET A 186 1.59 -17.37 14.83
C MET A 186 2.25 -17.97 16.08
N TRP A 187 3.57 -18.17 16.05
CA TRP A 187 4.31 -18.74 17.19
C TRP A 187 4.37 -17.78 18.38
N GLU A 188 4.52 -16.48 18.15
CA GLU A 188 4.51 -15.49 19.24
C GLU A 188 3.16 -15.41 19.95
N LYS A 189 2.03 -15.60 19.26
CA LYS A 189 0.68 -15.62 19.87
C LYS A 189 0.35 -16.86 20.67
N THR A 190 1.00 -17.99 20.39
CA THR A 190 0.74 -19.26 21.12
C THR A 190 1.59 -19.43 22.37
N ASN A 191 2.64 -18.62 22.56
CA ASN A 191 3.57 -18.70 23.68
C ASN A 191 3.55 -17.44 24.58
N ALA A 192 2.62 -16.49 24.35
CA ALA A 192 2.34 -15.35 25.22
C ALA A 192 1.08 -15.64 26.06
#